data_dd3ca992ca93a2cb764fde242f90e78f
#
_entry.id   dd3ca992ca93a2cb764fde242f90e78f
#
_cell.length_a   1.000
_cell.length_b   1.000
_cell.length_c   1.000
_cell.angle_alpha   90.00
_cell.angle_beta   90.00
_cell.angle_gamma   90.00
#
_symmetry.space_group_name_H-M   'P 1'
#
loop_
_entity.id
_entity.type
_entity.pdbx_description
1 polymer ?
#
loop_
_entity_poly.entity_id
_entity_poly.type
_entity_poly.pdbx_seq_one_letter_code
_entity_poly.pdbx_strand_id
1 'polypeptide(L)'
;MFGFIKKRIVLSFSYICLLLSVTPTLAQEVPSEYQDVLKILDRKGDFKARVLKVNIPRNDLKMTIQGFPTPTPFGFGGWIALTKATDGSDVMMGDLVLLQEEVNPVMSALLDNGIDITALHNHFFWDDPHVYYMHVHAMGKADELAKHVKPGLDLIGHVTPSAATPVSSGGTRIDSAKLAKIVGHEGEQTSAVYKITVGRDDIGMKEHGAMINARMGLNTWAAFVGTQEDAAIAGDVAMLESEVTPVLKALRKNGLQVVAIHHHMTEERPVVIFLHYWGRGPAEKLAGGFKAALDELGKGTPTPGMGN
;
A
#
# COMPACT_ATOMS: atom_id res chain seq x y z
N MET A 1 61.39 -49.40 -32.65
CA MET A 1 60.10 -49.78 -32.06
C MET A 1 59.87 -48.80 -30.93
N PHE A 2 59.20 -47.66 -31.22
CA PHE A 2 59.01 -46.56 -30.29
C PHE A 2 57.59 -46.60 -29.80
N GLY A 3 57.38 -46.77 -28.45
CA GLY A 3 56.12 -46.82 -27.83
C GLY A 3 55.69 -45.40 -27.35
N PHE A 4 54.58 -44.92 -27.90
CA PHE A 4 53.95 -43.63 -27.45
C PHE A 4 53.09 -43.84 -26.20
N ILE A 5 53.53 -43.23 -25.11
CA ILE A 5 52.73 -43.16 -23.88
C ILE A 5 51.78 -41.94 -23.99
N LYS A 6 50.47 -42.18 -24.15
CA LYS A 6 49.44 -41.14 -24.06
C LYS A 6 49.14 -40.77 -22.59
N LYS A 7 49.59 -39.59 -22.15
CA LYS A 7 49.13 -39.01 -20.88
C LYS A 7 47.69 -38.49 -21.02
N ARG A 8 46.77 -39.06 -20.24
CA ARG A 8 45.41 -38.51 -20.06
C ARG A 8 45.48 -37.41 -19.02
N ILE A 9 45.12 -36.17 -19.41
CA ILE A 9 44.91 -35.06 -18.52
C ILE A 9 43.44 -35.15 -18.02
N VAL A 10 43.26 -35.38 -16.72
CA VAL A 10 41.96 -35.33 -16.07
C VAL A 10 41.78 -33.89 -15.58
N LEU A 11 40.90 -33.12 -16.25
CA LEU A 11 40.46 -31.82 -15.73
C LEU A 11 39.41 -32.06 -14.65
N SER A 12 39.76 -31.78 -13.39
CA SER A 12 38.81 -31.70 -12.29
C SER A 12 38.13 -30.34 -12.34
N PHE A 13 36.83 -30.34 -12.68
CA PHE A 13 35.97 -29.17 -12.51
C PHE A 13 35.52 -29.12 -11.06
N SER A 14 36.11 -28.21 -10.26
CA SER A 14 35.57 -27.88 -8.93
C SER A 14 34.39 -26.93 -9.08
N TYR A 15 33.21 -27.46 -8.84
CA TYR A 15 32.02 -26.62 -8.69
C TYR A 15 32.12 -25.87 -7.34
N ILE A 16 32.41 -24.58 -7.39
CA ILE A 16 32.23 -23.67 -6.23
C ILE A 16 30.75 -23.37 -6.14
N CYS A 17 30.02 -24.06 -5.25
CA CYS A 17 28.68 -23.68 -4.84
C CYS A 17 28.77 -22.39 -4.02
N LEU A 18 28.45 -21.26 -4.66
CA LEU A 18 28.25 -19.97 -3.96
C LEU A 18 26.96 -20.07 -3.18
N LEU A 19 27.03 -20.44 -1.90
CA LEU A 19 25.91 -20.33 -0.96
C LEU A 19 25.61 -18.84 -0.74
N LEU A 20 24.65 -18.31 -1.48
CA LEU A 20 24.02 -17.02 -1.14
C LEU A 20 23.31 -17.18 0.20
N SER A 21 23.98 -16.78 1.27
CA SER A 21 23.39 -16.66 2.59
C SER A 21 22.33 -15.54 2.51
N VAL A 22 21.06 -15.92 2.43
CA VAL A 22 19.93 -15.00 2.67
C VAL A 22 19.97 -14.68 4.17
N THR A 23 20.60 -13.57 4.52
CA THR A 23 20.49 -13.03 5.87
C THR A 23 19.04 -12.57 6.07
N PRO A 24 18.32 -13.07 7.09
CA PRO A 24 17.02 -12.53 7.42
C PRO A 24 17.20 -11.04 7.72
N THR A 25 16.45 -10.20 7.02
CA THR A 25 16.40 -8.76 7.31
C THR A 25 15.75 -8.63 8.69
N LEU A 26 16.56 -8.49 9.72
CA LEU A 26 16.08 -8.17 11.07
C LEU A 26 15.26 -6.88 10.96
N ALA A 27 14.08 -6.85 11.61
CA ALA A 27 13.30 -5.64 11.73
C ALA A 27 14.22 -4.55 12.28
N GLN A 28 14.31 -3.43 11.57
CA GLN A 28 15.15 -2.31 11.98
C GLN A 28 14.59 -1.78 13.30
N GLU A 29 15.44 -1.62 14.31
CA GLU A 29 15.03 -1.07 15.61
C GLU A 29 14.46 0.33 15.41
N VAL A 30 13.35 0.62 16.10
CA VAL A 30 12.72 1.95 16.03
C VAL A 30 13.66 2.97 16.70
N PRO A 31 14.09 4.01 15.99
CA PRO A 31 14.94 5.06 16.55
C PRO A 31 14.35 5.68 17.82
N SER A 32 15.21 6.10 18.76
CA SER A 32 14.78 6.65 20.05
C SER A 32 13.82 7.83 19.91
N GLU A 33 14.03 8.68 18.92
CA GLU A 33 13.18 9.84 18.60
C GLU A 33 11.74 9.45 18.23
N TYR A 34 11.52 8.24 17.68
CA TYR A 34 10.19 7.73 17.35
C TYR A 34 9.57 6.85 18.43
N GLN A 35 10.31 6.46 19.45
CA GLN A 35 9.74 5.70 20.56
C GLN A 35 8.72 6.52 21.37
N ASP A 36 8.95 7.83 21.54
CA ASP A 36 8.00 8.72 22.19
C ASP A 36 6.71 8.88 21.35
N VAL A 37 6.79 8.88 20.02
CA VAL A 37 5.62 8.83 19.13
C VAL A 37 4.75 7.62 19.45
N LEU A 38 5.34 6.43 19.51
CA LEU A 38 4.61 5.18 19.80
C LEU A 38 3.99 5.20 21.19
N LYS A 39 4.71 5.75 22.16
CA LYS A 39 4.23 5.89 23.55
C LYS A 39 3.07 6.89 23.66
N ILE A 40 3.17 8.06 23.00
CA ILE A 40 2.11 9.07 22.97
C ILE A 40 0.84 8.49 22.34
N LEU A 41 0.99 7.80 21.22
CA LEU A 41 -0.14 7.21 20.48
C LEU A 41 -0.71 5.96 21.18
N ASP A 42 0.01 5.37 22.14
CA ASP A 42 -0.30 4.08 22.75
C ASP A 42 -0.52 2.98 21.69
N ARG A 43 0.37 2.94 20.71
CA ARG A 43 0.28 2.02 19.57
C ARG A 43 1.64 1.41 19.23
N LYS A 44 1.61 0.25 18.60
CA LYS A 44 2.81 -0.36 18.00
C LYS A 44 3.02 0.22 16.59
N GLY A 45 4.28 0.33 16.20
CA GLY A 45 4.70 0.71 14.86
C GLY A 45 5.94 -0.06 14.45
N ASP A 46 6.30 0.04 13.19
CA ASP A 46 7.53 -0.51 12.66
C ASP A 46 8.33 0.56 11.90
N PHE A 47 9.66 0.46 11.97
CA PHE A 47 10.57 1.35 11.28
C PHE A 47 11.30 0.60 10.18
N LYS A 48 11.11 1.05 8.94
CA LYS A 48 11.74 0.45 7.76
C LYS A 48 11.88 1.51 6.66
N ALA A 49 12.93 1.44 5.86
CA ALA A 49 13.20 2.40 4.77
C ALA A 49 13.13 3.86 5.24
N ARG A 50 13.62 4.16 6.46
CA ARG A 50 13.62 5.48 7.12
C ARG A 50 12.23 6.04 7.42
N VAL A 51 11.20 5.22 7.45
CA VAL A 51 9.82 5.58 7.77
C VAL A 51 9.35 4.82 8.99
N LEU A 52 8.88 5.55 10.03
CA LEU A 52 8.05 4.99 11.08
C LEU A 52 6.63 4.86 10.51
N LYS A 53 6.03 3.66 10.59
CA LYS A 53 4.63 3.43 10.23
C LYS A 53 3.86 2.87 11.41
N VAL A 54 2.72 3.48 11.71
CA VAL A 54 1.78 3.06 12.75
C VAL A 54 0.48 2.66 12.07
N ASN A 55 0.10 1.40 12.18
CA ASN A 55 -1.14 0.89 11.59
C ASN A 55 -2.33 1.12 12.53
N ILE A 56 -3.48 1.45 11.94
CA ILE A 56 -4.77 1.73 12.61
C ILE A 56 -5.82 0.84 11.95
N PRO A 57 -5.76 -0.50 12.15
CA PRO A 57 -6.65 -1.42 11.46
C PRO A 57 -8.07 -1.35 12.05
N ARG A 58 -9.09 -1.42 11.18
CA ARG A 58 -10.52 -1.45 11.55
C ARG A 58 -10.99 -2.89 11.78
N ASN A 59 -10.34 -3.58 12.73
CA ASN A 59 -10.72 -4.94 13.11
C ASN A 59 -12.08 -5.02 13.85
N ASP A 60 -12.59 -3.89 14.26
CA ASP A 60 -13.94 -3.69 14.82
C ASP A 60 -15.05 -3.83 13.77
N LEU A 61 -14.73 -3.67 12.47
CA LEU A 61 -15.68 -3.73 11.37
C LEU A 61 -15.76 -5.13 10.75
N LYS A 62 -16.98 -5.55 10.40
CA LYS A 62 -17.26 -6.73 9.59
C LYS A 62 -17.73 -6.25 8.22
N MET A 63 -16.79 -6.11 7.31
CA MET A 63 -17.03 -5.50 6.00
C MET A 63 -17.51 -6.49 4.97
N THR A 64 -18.46 -6.05 4.13
CA THR A 64 -18.79 -6.70 2.86
C THR A 64 -18.74 -5.69 1.72
N ILE A 65 -18.46 -6.14 0.50
CA ILE A 65 -18.58 -5.36 -0.72
C ILE A 65 -19.45 -6.13 -1.70
N GLN A 66 -20.58 -5.58 -2.09
CA GLN A 66 -21.60 -6.30 -2.86
C GLN A 66 -22.00 -7.64 -2.20
N GLY A 67 -22.10 -7.67 -0.87
CA GLY A 67 -22.35 -8.88 -0.09
C GLY A 67 -21.19 -9.88 -0.02
N PHE A 68 -20.04 -9.59 -0.61
CA PHE A 68 -18.85 -10.42 -0.54
C PHE A 68 -18.05 -10.05 0.72
N PRO A 69 -17.78 -11.00 1.66
CA PRO A 69 -17.03 -10.74 2.87
C PRO A 69 -15.59 -10.32 2.59
N THR A 70 -15.17 -9.21 3.16
CA THR A 70 -13.83 -8.64 2.96
C THR A 70 -13.15 -8.36 4.30
N PRO A 71 -12.05 -9.05 4.63
CA PRO A 71 -11.35 -8.84 5.89
C PRO A 71 -10.52 -7.54 5.89
N THR A 72 -10.19 -7.02 7.08
CA THR A 72 -9.43 -5.77 7.27
C THR A 72 -8.20 -5.62 6.36
N PRO A 73 -7.32 -6.65 6.17
CA PRO A 73 -6.14 -6.48 5.31
C PRO A 73 -6.45 -6.24 3.83
N PHE A 74 -7.69 -6.47 3.40
CA PHE A 74 -8.12 -6.27 2.00
C PHE A 74 -8.13 -4.80 1.58
N GLY A 75 -8.27 -3.86 2.52
CA GLY A 75 -8.27 -2.43 2.24
C GLY A 75 -8.82 -1.57 3.39
N PHE A 76 -9.11 -2.17 4.55
CA PHE A 76 -9.71 -1.47 5.70
C PHE A 76 -8.70 -1.22 6.83
N GLY A 77 -7.44 -1.03 6.47
CA GLY A 77 -6.36 -0.72 7.40
C GLY A 77 -5.91 0.72 7.28
N GLY A 78 -6.34 1.59 8.20
CA GLY A 78 -5.80 2.94 8.32
C GLY A 78 -4.35 2.92 8.82
N TRP A 79 -3.64 4.01 8.60
CA TRP A 79 -2.25 4.17 9.03
C TRP A 79 -1.86 5.65 9.11
N ILE A 80 -0.80 5.94 9.88
CA ILE A 80 0.01 7.15 9.78
C ILE A 80 1.48 6.75 9.61
N ALA A 81 2.26 7.58 8.93
CA ALA A 81 3.67 7.36 8.68
C ALA A 81 4.46 8.67 8.81
N LEU A 82 5.67 8.60 9.39
CA LEU A 82 6.56 9.74 9.59
C LEU A 82 7.92 9.47 8.97
N THR A 83 8.49 10.49 8.35
CA THR A 83 9.87 10.47 7.82
C THR A 83 10.53 11.83 7.97
N LYS A 84 11.87 11.88 8.06
CA LYS A 84 12.64 13.12 8.23
C LYS A 84 12.68 13.95 6.96
N ALA A 85 12.40 15.24 7.10
CA ALA A 85 12.72 16.28 6.13
C ALA A 85 14.19 16.73 6.24
N THR A 86 14.67 17.52 5.30
CA THR A 86 16.07 17.97 5.26
C THR A 86 16.40 19.01 6.33
N ASP A 87 15.42 19.72 6.84
CA ASP A 87 15.56 20.71 7.92
C ASP A 87 15.52 20.08 9.32
N GLY A 88 15.36 18.75 9.40
CA GLY A 88 15.28 17.98 10.66
C GLY A 88 13.88 17.89 11.25
N SER A 89 12.86 18.51 10.66
CA SER A 89 11.46 18.24 10.97
C SER A 89 11.02 16.86 10.45
N ASP A 90 9.82 16.45 10.79
CA ASP A 90 9.19 15.25 10.25
C ASP A 90 8.03 15.65 9.32
N VAL A 91 7.89 14.92 8.22
CA VAL A 91 6.67 14.88 7.41
C VAL A 91 5.83 13.73 7.91
N MET A 92 4.59 13.99 8.29
CA MET A 92 3.59 12.99 8.65
C MET A 92 2.53 12.93 7.56
N MET A 93 2.24 11.73 7.12
CA MET A 93 1.15 11.42 6.20
C MET A 93 0.31 10.28 6.77
N GLY A 94 -0.95 10.22 6.39
CA GLY A 94 -1.81 9.13 6.83
C GLY A 94 -3.00 8.92 5.92
N ASP A 95 -3.63 7.76 6.13
CA ASP A 95 -4.87 7.37 5.49
C ASP A 95 -5.74 6.69 6.57
N LEU A 96 -6.83 7.31 6.95
CA LEU A 96 -7.70 6.87 8.04
C LEU A 96 -8.98 6.26 7.46
N VAL A 97 -9.39 5.12 7.98
CA VAL A 97 -10.63 4.44 7.60
C VAL A 97 -11.72 4.77 8.61
N LEU A 98 -12.77 5.43 8.18
CA LEU A 98 -13.79 6.03 9.03
C LEU A 98 -15.19 5.56 8.64
N LEU A 99 -16.01 5.22 9.63
CA LEU A 99 -17.46 5.17 9.42
C LEU A 99 -17.99 6.56 9.10
N GLN A 100 -19.14 6.65 8.43
CA GLN A 100 -19.78 7.93 8.07
C GLN A 100 -19.93 8.86 9.27
N GLU A 101 -20.32 8.32 10.43
CA GLU A 101 -20.52 9.04 11.67
C GLU A 101 -19.20 9.53 12.31
N GLU A 102 -18.08 8.89 11.99
CA GLU A 102 -16.76 9.25 12.49
C GLU A 102 -16.10 10.37 11.67
N VAL A 103 -16.52 10.57 10.40
CA VAL A 103 -15.84 11.49 9.45
C VAL A 103 -15.73 12.90 10.02
N ASN A 104 -16.84 13.54 10.34
CA ASN A 104 -16.82 14.94 10.77
C ASN A 104 -16.22 15.13 12.17
N PRO A 105 -16.51 14.29 13.19
CA PRO A 105 -15.84 14.40 14.48
C PRO A 105 -14.32 14.25 14.40
N VAL A 106 -13.82 13.24 13.64
CA VAL A 106 -12.38 13.02 13.43
C VAL A 106 -11.76 14.21 12.69
N MET A 107 -12.39 14.65 11.59
CA MET A 107 -11.92 15.80 10.81
C MET A 107 -11.78 17.05 11.67
N SER A 108 -12.80 17.39 12.45
CA SER A 108 -12.78 18.56 13.33
C SER A 108 -11.66 18.46 14.37
N ALA A 109 -11.50 17.29 15.02
CA ALA A 109 -10.45 17.09 16.00
C ALA A 109 -9.04 17.21 15.39
N LEU A 110 -8.83 16.76 14.16
CA LEU A 110 -7.58 16.89 13.45
C LEU A 110 -7.29 18.35 13.07
N LEU A 111 -8.24 19.04 12.46
CA LEU A 111 -8.12 20.44 12.05
C LEU A 111 -7.87 21.37 13.25
N ASP A 112 -8.58 21.17 14.37
CA ASP A 112 -8.44 21.95 15.60
C ASP A 112 -7.03 21.78 16.22
N ASN A 113 -6.33 20.69 15.88
CA ASN A 113 -4.96 20.39 16.31
C ASN A 113 -3.91 20.61 15.21
N GLY A 114 -4.24 21.34 14.13
CA GLY A 114 -3.28 21.73 13.08
C GLY A 114 -2.83 20.59 12.18
N ILE A 115 -3.65 19.55 12.02
CA ILE A 115 -3.46 18.48 11.04
C ILE A 115 -4.29 18.80 9.80
N ASP A 116 -3.65 18.87 8.63
CA ASP A 116 -4.32 19.14 7.37
C ASP A 116 -5.07 17.90 6.87
N ILE A 117 -6.23 18.12 6.27
CA ILE A 117 -7.01 17.12 5.57
C ILE A 117 -6.80 17.33 4.07
N THR A 118 -6.17 16.36 3.41
CA THR A 118 -5.79 16.48 2.01
C THR A 118 -6.73 15.77 1.05
N ALA A 119 -7.49 14.78 1.53
CA ALA A 119 -8.56 14.14 0.76
C ALA A 119 -9.59 13.46 1.66
N LEU A 120 -10.80 13.30 1.14
CA LEU A 120 -11.86 12.46 1.70
C LEU A 120 -12.57 11.75 0.54
N HIS A 121 -12.56 10.42 0.51
CA HIS A 121 -13.07 9.64 -0.62
C HIS A 121 -13.48 8.22 -0.21
N ASN A 122 -13.97 7.43 -1.16
CA ASN A 122 -14.33 6.02 -0.99
C ASN A 122 -13.33 5.13 -1.75
N HIS A 123 -13.08 3.91 -1.23
CA HIS A 123 -12.36 2.88 -1.97
C HIS A 123 -13.31 1.93 -2.70
N PHE A 124 -14.57 1.86 -2.26
CA PHE A 124 -15.55 0.91 -2.76
C PHE A 124 -16.88 1.59 -3.08
N PHE A 125 -17.61 1.02 -4.05
CA PHE A 125 -19.06 1.14 -4.15
C PHE A 125 -19.69 -0.02 -3.36
N TRP A 126 -20.86 0.16 -2.81
CA TRP A 126 -21.68 -0.87 -2.15
C TRP A 126 -20.98 -1.60 -0.99
N ASP A 127 -20.09 -0.93 -0.31
CA ASP A 127 -19.53 -1.39 0.95
C ASP A 127 -20.57 -1.28 2.09
N ASP A 128 -20.55 -2.28 2.97
CA ASP A 128 -21.42 -2.34 4.14
C ASP A 128 -20.63 -2.88 5.34
N PRO A 129 -20.55 -2.11 6.45
CA PRO A 129 -20.98 -0.71 6.60
C PRO A 129 -20.23 0.23 5.66
N HIS A 130 -20.85 1.39 5.34
CA HIS A 130 -20.22 2.38 4.46
C HIS A 130 -19.07 3.09 5.16
N VAL A 131 -17.88 3.10 4.52
CA VAL A 131 -16.67 3.73 5.06
C VAL A 131 -16.09 4.76 4.11
N TYR A 132 -15.38 5.71 4.69
CA TYR A 132 -14.62 6.76 4.02
C TYR A 132 -13.15 6.65 4.35
N TYR A 133 -12.32 7.14 3.45
CA TYR A 133 -10.87 7.22 3.61
C TYR A 133 -10.48 8.69 3.65
N MET A 134 -9.77 9.07 4.70
CA MET A 134 -9.36 10.44 4.95
C MET A 134 -7.85 10.54 4.95
N HIS A 135 -7.28 11.23 3.96
CA HIS A 135 -5.86 11.53 3.95
C HIS A 135 -5.55 12.71 4.84
N VAL A 136 -4.48 12.58 5.61
CA VAL A 136 -4.01 13.57 6.56
C VAL A 136 -2.55 13.89 6.32
N HIS A 137 -2.16 15.14 6.60
CA HIS A 137 -0.81 15.63 6.41
C HIS A 137 -0.44 16.63 7.52
N ALA A 138 0.81 16.63 7.95
CA ALA A 138 1.36 17.67 8.81
C ALA A 138 2.90 17.65 8.79
N MET A 139 3.50 18.76 9.18
CA MET A 139 4.94 18.91 9.37
C MET A 139 5.26 19.44 10.76
N GLY A 140 6.35 18.95 11.37
CA GLY A 140 6.77 19.41 12.68
C GLY A 140 7.70 18.42 13.39
N LYS A 141 7.82 18.54 14.71
CA LYS A 141 8.53 17.54 15.51
C LYS A 141 7.66 16.29 15.68
N ALA A 142 8.26 15.12 15.57
CA ALA A 142 7.56 13.84 15.61
C ALA A 142 6.65 13.67 16.83
N ASP A 143 7.12 14.04 18.03
CA ASP A 143 6.35 13.92 19.27
C ASP A 143 5.19 14.93 19.34
N GLU A 144 5.36 16.13 18.77
CA GLU A 144 4.28 17.12 18.66
C GLU A 144 3.22 16.66 17.65
N LEU A 145 3.64 16.15 16.49
CA LEU A 145 2.73 15.57 15.50
C LEU A 145 1.92 14.40 16.09
N ALA A 146 2.56 13.56 16.92
CA ALA A 146 1.85 12.49 17.62
C ALA A 146 0.78 13.01 18.60
N LYS A 147 1.08 14.08 19.33
CA LYS A 147 0.12 14.73 20.23
C LYS A 147 -1.05 15.36 19.46
N HIS A 148 -0.77 15.96 18.32
CA HIS A 148 -1.75 16.65 17.48
C HIS A 148 -2.69 15.68 16.76
N VAL A 149 -2.17 14.55 16.25
CA VAL A 149 -3.01 13.57 15.55
C VAL A 149 -3.84 12.69 16.50
N LYS A 150 -3.34 12.46 17.72
CA LYS A 150 -3.97 11.56 18.69
C LYS A 150 -5.44 11.85 18.98
N PRO A 151 -5.90 13.11 19.22
CA PRO A 151 -7.31 13.39 19.47
C PRO A 151 -8.24 12.89 18.35
N GLY A 152 -7.83 12.99 17.09
CA GLY A 152 -8.58 12.43 15.97
C GLY A 152 -8.57 10.90 15.97
N LEU A 153 -7.40 10.27 16.20
CA LEU A 153 -7.27 8.82 16.24
C LEU A 153 -8.05 8.17 17.38
N ASP A 154 -8.18 8.86 18.52
CA ASP A 154 -8.92 8.38 19.69
C ASP A 154 -10.45 8.37 19.47
N LEU A 155 -10.95 9.00 18.40
CA LEU A 155 -12.39 8.99 18.05
C LEU A 155 -12.75 7.81 17.13
N ILE A 156 -11.77 7.08 16.60
CA ILE A 156 -11.98 5.99 15.65
C ILE A 156 -12.33 4.68 16.39
N GLY A 157 -13.37 3.98 15.94
CA GLY A 157 -13.72 2.64 16.44
C GLY A 157 -14.64 2.65 17.66
N HIS A 158 -15.23 3.77 18.02
CA HIS A 158 -16.18 3.88 19.14
C HIS A 158 -17.65 3.74 18.74
N VAL A 159 -17.94 3.72 17.43
CA VAL A 159 -19.28 3.48 16.90
C VAL A 159 -19.42 1.98 16.62
N THR A 160 -20.47 1.35 17.14
CA THR A 160 -20.76 -0.07 16.88
C THR A 160 -21.58 -0.19 15.59
N PRO A 161 -21.03 -0.70 14.47
CA PRO A 161 -21.80 -0.89 13.26
C PRO A 161 -22.82 -2.00 13.42
N SER A 162 -23.92 -1.93 12.66
CA SER A 162 -24.86 -3.05 12.51
C SER A 162 -24.15 -4.24 11.86
N ALA A 163 -24.31 -5.45 12.43
CA ALA A 163 -23.56 -6.61 11.98
C ALA A 163 -24.08 -7.13 10.63
N ALA A 164 -23.23 -7.11 9.59
CA ALA A 164 -23.45 -7.88 8.38
C ALA A 164 -23.18 -9.37 8.63
N THR A 165 -24.00 -10.26 8.05
CA THR A 165 -23.85 -11.71 8.18
C THR A 165 -22.82 -12.21 7.15
N PRO A 166 -21.72 -12.85 7.56
CA PRO A 166 -20.73 -13.37 6.61
C PRO A 166 -21.31 -14.49 5.76
N VAL A 167 -21.15 -14.42 4.45
CA VAL A 167 -21.43 -15.55 3.54
C VAL A 167 -20.14 -16.37 3.42
N SER A 168 -20.19 -17.66 3.79
CA SER A 168 -19.06 -18.58 3.62
C SER A 168 -18.91 -18.93 2.14
N SER A 169 -17.77 -18.62 1.54
CA SER A 169 -17.42 -19.05 0.19
C SER A 169 -16.68 -20.39 0.24
N GLY A 170 -17.31 -21.48 -0.22
CA GLY A 170 -16.61 -22.73 -0.55
C GLY A 170 -15.91 -22.57 -1.92
N GLY A 171 -14.68 -23.05 -2.05
CA GLY A 171 -13.92 -23.00 -3.31
C GLY A 171 -12.43 -23.28 -3.11
N THR A 172 -11.69 -23.41 -4.22
CA THR A 172 -10.25 -23.64 -4.20
C THR A 172 -9.53 -22.36 -3.74
N ARG A 173 -8.62 -22.49 -2.77
CA ARG A 173 -7.82 -21.35 -2.28
C ARG A 173 -7.07 -20.68 -3.45
N ILE A 174 -6.94 -19.35 -3.39
CA ILE A 174 -6.18 -18.58 -4.37
C ILE A 174 -4.72 -19.08 -4.42
N ASP A 175 -4.23 -19.37 -5.63
CA ASP A 175 -2.83 -19.68 -5.91
C ASP A 175 -2.03 -18.37 -6.03
N SER A 176 -1.45 -17.94 -4.91
CA SER A 176 -0.68 -16.70 -4.82
C SER A 176 0.56 -16.69 -5.72
N ALA A 177 1.23 -17.85 -5.89
CA ALA A 177 2.39 -17.97 -6.76
C ALA A 177 2.02 -17.74 -8.24
N LYS A 178 0.84 -18.22 -8.64
CA LYS A 178 0.31 -17.99 -9.99
C LYS A 178 -0.05 -16.53 -10.20
N LEU A 179 -0.66 -15.87 -9.22
CA LEU A 179 -0.94 -14.43 -9.29
C LEU A 179 0.35 -13.60 -9.37
N ALA A 180 1.35 -13.91 -8.54
CA ALA A 180 2.67 -13.27 -8.60
C ALA A 180 3.30 -13.39 -9.99
N LYS A 181 3.24 -14.57 -10.59
CA LYS A 181 3.75 -14.82 -11.94
C LYS A 181 3.02 -14.01 -13.02
N ILE A 182 1.68 -13.88 -12.92
CA ILE A 182 0.88 -13.09 -13.86
C ILE A 182 1.22 -11.61 -13.74
N VAL A 183 1.29 -11.10 -12.51
CA VAL A 183 1.54 -9.69 -12.23
C VAL A 183 3.01 -9.32 -12.46
N GLY A 184 3.93 -10.28 -12.28
CA GLY A 184 5.38 -10.07 -12.36
C GLY A 184 5.98 -9.49 -11.08
N HIS A 185 5.26 -9.51 -9.98
CA HIS A 185 5.68 -9.03 -8.66
C HIS A 185 5.22 -10.01 -7.57
N GLU A 186 6.10 -10.22 -6.59
CA GLU A 186 5.76 -10.99 -5.40
C GLU A 186 4.85 -10.16 -4.48
N GLY A 187 4.04 -10.86 -3.69
CA GLY A 187 3.16 -10.27 -2.71
C GLY A 187 3.30 -10.90 -1.33
N GLU A 188 2.57 -10.37 -0.39
CA GLU A 188 2.54 -10.84 0.99
C GLU A 188 1.19 -11.46 1.32
N GLN A 189 1.21 -12.60 2.01
CA GLN A 189 0.01 -13.26 2.51
C GLN A 189 -0.27 -12.80 3.93
N THR A 190 -1.41 -12.14 4.15
CA THR A 190 -1.90 -11.78 5.49
C THR A 190 -3.28 -12.39 5.70
N SER A 191 -3.37 -13.42 6.55
CA SER A 191 -4.61 -14.17 6.75
C SER A 191 -5.18 -14.70 5.42
N ALA A 192 -6.40 -14.32 5.05
CA ALA A 192 -7.06 -14.72 3.80
C ALA A 192 -6.72 -13.83 2.60
N VAL A 193 -5.95 -12.76 2.78
CA VAL A 193 -5.63 -11.78 1.75
C VAL A 193 -4.23 -11.97 1.21
N TYR A 194 -4.08 -12.02 -0.11
CA TYR A 194 -2.80 -11.89 -0.81
C TYR A 194 -2.69 -10.48 -1.38
N LYS A 195 -1.66 -9.73 -1.00
CA LYS A 195 -1.45 -8.34 -1.42
C LYS A 195 -0.13 -8.16 -2.12
N ILE A 196 -0.16 -7.61 -3.33
CA ILE A 196 1.01 -7.20 -4.12
C ILE A 196 1.13 -5.69 -4.02
N THR A 197 2.31 -5.18 -3.66
CA THR A 197 2.59 -3.74 -3.57
C THR A 197 3.81 -3.41 -4.42
N VAL A 198 3.66 -2.45 -5.32
CA VAL A 198 4.70 -1.97 -6.23
C VAL A 198 4.96 -0.50 -5.93
N GLY A 199 6.17 -0.17 -5.49
CA GLY A 199 6.58 1.23 -5.24
C GLY A 199 6.68 2.02 -6.54
N ARG A 200 6.58 3.35 -6.44
CA ARG A 200 6.77 4.30 -7.54
C ARG A 200 8.03 5.15 -7.31
N ASP A 201 9.13 4.48 -6.96
CA ASP A 201 10.43 5.15 -6.74
C ASP A 201 10.96 5.84 -8.01
N ASP A 202 10.45 5.44 -9.19
CA ASP A 202 10.69 6.07 -10.49
C ASP A 202 10.24 7.54 -10.55
N ILE A 203 9.25 7.92 -9.75
CA ILE A 203 8.74 9.30 -9.67
C ILE A 203 9.73 10.23 -8.94
N GLY A 204 10.51 9.70 -7.98
CA GLY A 204 11.51 10.49 -7.24
C GLY A 204 10.92 11.62 -6.40
N MET A 205 9.71 11.45 -5.89
CA MET A 205 8.95 12.46 -5.17
C MET A 205 9.62 12.86 -3.86
N LYS A 206 9.65 14.16 -3.62
CA LYS A 206 10.17 14.76 -2.38
C LYS A 206 9.17 15.77 -1.83
N GLU A 207 9.06 15.80 -0.52
CA GLU A 207 8.32 16.80 0.21
C GLU A 207 9.22 17.43 1.29
N HIS A 208 9.44 18.74 1.21
CA HIS A 208 10.39 19.46 2.06
C HIS A 208 11.75 18.76 2.19
N GLY A 209 12.19 18.11 1.09
CA GLY A 209 13.44 17.34 1.03
C GLY A 209 13.34 15.91 1.61
N ALA A 210 12.26 15.54 2.26
CA ALA A 210 11.99 14.15 2.64
C ALA A 210 11.67 13.32 1.38
N MET A 211 12.27 12.14 1.24
CA MET A 211 11.92 11.20 0.18
C MET A 211 10.61 10.51 0.52
N ILE A 212 9.59 10.72 -0.28
CA ILE A 212 8.32 10.00 -0.18
C ILE A 212 8.46 8.69 -0.96
N ASN A 213 8.22 7.59 -0.29
CA ASN A 213 8.38 6.24 -0.83
C ASN A 213 7.11 5.38 -0.64
N ALA A 214 7.19 4.11 -1.02
CA ALA A 214 6.05 3.18 -0.94
C ALA A 214 5.44 3.09 0.47
N ARG A 215 6.23 3.24 1.54
CA ARG A 215 5.73 3.19 2.93
C ARG A 215 4.97 4.44 3.34
N MET A 216 5.22 5.56 2.65
CA MET A 216 4.49 6.83 2.79
C MET A 216 3.26 6.91 1.87
N GLY A 217 2.87 5.82 1.22
CA GLY A 217 1.72 5.77 0.34
C GLY A 217 2.02 5.97 -1.16
N LEU A 218 3.28 6.24 -1.56
CA LEU A 218 3.66 6.36 -2.97
C LEU A 218 3.86 4.97 -3.59
N ASN A 219 2.75 4.27 -3.79
CA ASN A 219 2.76 2.90 -4.31
C ASN A 219 1.48 2.57 -5.08
N THR A 220 1.58 1.54 -5.89
CA THR A 220 0.46 0.87 -6.55
C THR A 220 0.29 -0.50 -5.91
N TRP A 221 -0.94 -0.90 -5.58
CA TRP A 221 -1.16 -2.17 -4.94
C TRP A 221 -2.45 -2.86 -5.41
N ALA A 222 -2.45 -4.19 -5.27
CA ALA A 222 -3.62 -5.03 -5.45
C ALA A 222 -3.75 -6.02 -4.30
N ALA A 223 -4.91 -6.09 -3.69
CA ALA A 223 -5.27 -7.08 -2.67
C ALA A 223 -6.30 -8.06 -3.24
N PHE A 224 -6.08 -9.35 -3.00
CA PHE A 224 -6.94 -10.43 -3.47
C PHE A 224 -7.49 -11.21 -2.28
N VAL A 225 -8.78 -11.54 -2.32
CA VAL A 225 -9.46 -12.37 -1.33
C VAL A 225 -10.51 -13.25 -1.99
N GLY A 226 -10.83 -14.42 -1.42
CA GLY A 226 -11.80 -15.37 -1.95
C GLY A 226 -11.19 -16.66 -2.43
N THR A 227 -11.70 -17.20 -3.55
CA THR A 227 -11.24 -18.45 -4.16
C THR A 227 -10.66 -18.23 -5.54
N GLN A 228 -10.07 -19.25 -6.13
CA GLN A 228 -9.51 -19.18 -7.48
C GLN A 228 -10.59 -18.83 -8.52
N GLU A 229 -11.80 -19.34 -8.33
CA GLU A 229 -12.93 -19.19 -9.24
C GLU A 229 -13.76 -17.91 -8.98
N ASP A 230 -13.86 -17.51 -7.70
CA ASP A 230 -14.63 -16.35 -7.25
C ASP A 230 -13.82 -15.55 -6.22
N ALA A 231 -12.99 -14.70 -6.73
CA ALA A 231 -12.17 -13.78 -5.96
C ALA A 231 -12.69 -12.34 -6.09
N ALA A 232 -12.32 -11.53 -5.13
CA ALA A 232 -12.38 -10.08 -5.22
C ALA A 232 -10.97 -9.49 -5.33
N ILE A 233 -10.81 -8.42 -6.10
CA ILE A 233 -9.63 -7.57 -6.14
C ILE A 233 -10.03 -6.14 -5.77
N ALA A 234 -9.19 -5.50 -4.97
CA ALA A 234 -9.21 -4.05 -4.75
C ALA A 234 -7.79 -3.52 -4.80
N GLY A 235 -7.65 -2.26 -5.11
CA GLY A 235 -6.33 -1.66 -5.15
C GLY A 235 -6.31 -0.16 -5.35
N ASP A 236 -5.10 0.34 -5.39
CA ASP A 236 -4.77 1.72 -5.64
C ASP A 236 -3.69 1.81 -6.72
N VAL A 237 -3.76 2.80 -7.58
CA VAL A 237 -2.75 3.06 -8.62
C VAL A 237 -2.23 4.48 -8.49
N ALA A 238 -0.95 4.62 -8.14
CA ALA A 238 -0.24 5.90 -8.13
C ALA A 238 0.25 6.25 -9.54
N MET A 239 -0.17 7.40 -10.06
CA MET A 239 0.01 7.79 -11.46
C MET A 239 0.54 9.21 -11.58
N LEU A 240 1.41 9.45 -12.57
CA LEU A 240 1.60 10.78 -13.13
C LEU A 240 0.38 11.18 -13.99
N GLU A 241 0.16 12.46 -14.20
CA GLU A 241 -0.97 12.95 -15.02
C GLU A 241 -1.07 12.29 -16.40
N SER A 242 0.07 12.05 -17.05
CA SER A 242 0.12 11.38 -18.36
C SER A 242 -0.31 9.92 -18.35
N GLU A 243 -0.25 9.26 -17.19
CA GLU A 243 -0.57 7.85 -17.02
C GLU A 243 -2.05 7.60 -16.70
N VAL A 244 -2.80 8.62 -16.25
CA VAL A 244 -4.19 8.48 -15.79
C VAL A 244 -5.09 7.88 -16.87
N THR A 245 -5.14 8.47 -18.05
CA THR A 245 -6.02 7.99 -19.12
C THR A 245 -5.65 6.59 -19.65
N PRO A 246 -4.36 6.24 -19.88
CA PRO A 246 -3.97 4.87 -20.21
C PRO A 246 -4.38 3.84 -19.17
N VAL A 247 -4.13 4.11 -17.89
CA VAL A 247 -4.49 3.22 -16.77
C VAL A 247 -6.01 3.02 -16.68
N LEU A 248 -6.80 4.10 -16.77
CA LEU A 248 -8.26 4.03 -16.79
C LEU A 248 -8.76 3.10 -17.88
N LYS A 249 -8.23 3.25 -19.12
CA LYS A 249 -8.59 2.40 -20.27
C LYS A 249 -8.24 0.95 -20.01
N ALA A 250 -7.05 0.68 -19.44
CA ALA A 250 -6.59 -0.67 -19.14
C ALA A 250 -7.50 -1.35 -18.11
N LEU A 251 -7.81 -0.69 -16.99
CA LEU A 251 -8.71 -1.21 -15.96
C LEU A 251 -10.11 -1.50 -16.51
N ARG A 252 -10.71 -0.52 -17.20
CA ARG A 252 -12.07 -0.65 -17.75
C ARG A 252 -12.19 -1.72 -18.83
N LYS A 253 -11.20 -1.86 -19.71
CA LYS A 253 -11.13 -2.90 -20.73
C LYS A 253 -11.11 -4.30 -20.12
N ASN A 254 -10.51 -4.46 -18.94
CA ASN A 254 -10.43 -5.73 -18.20
C ASN A 254 -11.58 -5.94 -17.20
N GLY A 255 -12.62 -5.08 -17.22
CA GLY A 255 -13.82 -5.22 -16.41
C GLY A 255 -13.66 -4.79 -14.95
N LEU A 256 -12.54 -4.14 -14.59
CA LEU A 256 -12.34 -3.56 -13.27
C LEU A 256 -13.10 -2.23 -13.16
N GLN A 257 -13.78 -2.04 -12.04
CA GLN A 257 -14.55 -0.82 -11.77
C GLN A 257 -13.64 0.22 -11.14
N VAL A 258 -13.66 1.44 -11.65
CA VAL A 258 -12.97 2.59 -11.07
C VAL A 258 -13.90 3.26 -10.08
N VAL A 259 -13.45 3.46 -8.86
CA VAL A 259 -14.25 4.00 -7.75
C VAL A 259 -13.93 5.45 -7.49
N ALA A 260 -12.66 5.82 -7.44
CA ALA A 260 -12.23 7.18 -7.12
C ALA A 260 -10.96 7.54 -7.90
N ILE A 261 -10.79 8.83 -8.15
CA ILE A 261 -9.56 9.46 -8.65
C ILE A 261 -9.32 10.68 -7.76
N HIS A 262 -8.16 10.75 -7.13
CA HIS A 262 -7.90 11.78 -6.10
C HIS A 262 -6.40 12.01 -5.91
N HIS A 263 -6.05 12.97 -5.07
CA HIS A 263 -4.69 13.22 -4.59
C HIS A 263 -4.54 12.70 -3.16
N HIS A 264 -3.33 12.30 -2.77
CA HIS A 264 -3.01 12.02 -1.37
C HIS A 264 -2.50 13.27 -0.64
N MET A 265 -1.87 14.17 -1.39
CA MET A 265 -1.19 15.36 -0.89
C MET A 265 -1.59 16.59 -1.70
N THR A 266 -1.32 17.75 -1.14
CA THR A 266 -1.40 19.05 -1.82
C THR A 266 0.02 19.61 -1.95
N GLU A 267 0.27 20.41 -3.00
CA GLU A 267 1.55 21.11 -3.23
C GLU A 267 2.75 20.23 -3.60
N GLU A 268 2.59 18.93 -3.78
CA GLU A 268 3.66 18.02 -4.22
C GLU A 268 4.10 18.28 -5.66
N ARG A 269 5.36 17.94 -5.96
CA ARG A 269 5.92 17.92 -7.31
C ARG A 269 6.83 16.71 -7.52
N PRO A 270 6.65 15.95 -8.60
CA PRO A 270 5.54 16.06 -9.56
C PRO A 270 4.18 15.74 -8.92
N VAL A 271 3.09 16.21 -9.54
CA VAL A 271 1.73 15.88 -9.12
C VAL A 271 1.48 14.39 -9.33
N VAL A 272 1.07 13.70 -8.27
CA VAL A 272 0.72 12.27 -8.30
C VAL A 272 -0.77 12.12 -8.05
N ILE A 273 -1.42 11.40 -8.94
CA ILE A 273 -2.85 11.11 -8.90
C ILE A 273 -3.04 9.65 -8.53
N PHE A 274 -3.93 9.38 -7.62
CA PHE A 274 -4.27 8.05 -7.13
C PHE A 274 -5.65 7.63 -7.63
N LEU A 275 -5.84 6.32 -7.81
CA LEU A 275 -7.07 5.77 -8.34
C LEU A 275 -7.42 4.47 -7.64
N HIS A 276 -8.61 4.40 -7.04
CA HIS A 276 -9.12 3.16 -6.49
C HIS A 276 -9.95 2.38 -7.48
N TYR A 277 -9.79 1.06 -7.45
CA TYR A 277 -10.52 0.14 -8.32
C TYR A 277 -10.95 -1.12 -7.55
N TRP A 278 -11.97 -1.75 -8.09
CA TRP A 278 -12.58 -2.96 -7.56
C TRP A 278 -12.98 -3.91 -8.69
N GLY A 279 -12.98 -5.21 -8.41
CA GLY A 279 -13.51 -6.22 -9.31
C GLY A 279 -13.82 -7.54 -8.60
N ARG A 280 -14.70 -8.35 -9.20
CA ARG A 280 -15.00 -9.71 -8.75
C ARG A 280 -15.00 -10.67 -9.93
N GLY A 281 -14.49 -11.87 -9.73
CA GLY A 281 -14.41 -12.93 -10.74
C GLY A 281 -13.23 -13.87 -10.52
N PRO A 282 -12.86 -14.67 -11.55
CA PRO A 282 -11.70 -15.55 -11.46
C PRO A 282 -10.40 -14.79 -11.13
N ALA A 283 -9.65 -15.26 -10.12
CA ALA A 283 -8.48 -14.57 -9.58
C ALA A 283 -7.43 -14.23 -10.65
N GLU A 284 -7.17 -15.14 -11.58
CA GLU A 284 -6.20 -14.92 -12.68
C GLU A 284 -6.63 -13.83 -13.64
N LYS A 285 -7.93 -13.74 -13.95
CA LYS A 285 -8.47 -12.69 -14.80
C LYS A 285 -8.31 -11.31 -14.13
N LEU A 286 -8.58 -11.25 -12.83
CA LEU A 286 -8.41 -10.03 -12.04
C LEU A 286 -6.93 -9.61 -11.98
N ALA A 287 -6.02 -10.55 -11.75
CA ALA A 287 -4.57 -10.32 -11.78
C ALA A 287 -4.08 -9.82 -13.15
N GLY A 288 -4.60 -10.39 -14.24
CA GLY A 288 -4.32 -9.91 -15.60
C GLY A 288 -4.81 -8.49 -15.84
N GLY A 289 -5.96 -8.13 -15.27
CA GLY A 289 -6.49 -6.76 -15.34
C GLY A 289 -5.62 -5.75 -14.60
N PHE A 290 -5.13 -6.11 -13.42
CA PHE A 290 -4.18 -5.30 -12.66
C PHE A 290 -2.82 -5.18 -13.39
N LYS A 291 -2.32 -6.29 -13.93
CA LYS A 291 -1.08 -6.27 -14.74
C LYS A 291 -1.18 -5.31 -15.92
N ALA A 292 -2.31 -5.31 -16.62
CA ALA A 292 -2.53 -4.39 -17.74
C ALA A 292 -2.49 -2.91 -17.32
N ALA A 293 -2.95 -2.60 -16.10
CA ALA A 293 -2.82 -1.25 -15.55
C ALA A 293 -1.36 -0.91 -15.16
N LEU A 294 -0.64 -1.86 -14.53
CA LEU A 294 0.78 -1.70 -14.20
C LEU A 294 1.63 -1.45 -15.45
N ASP A 295 1.30 -2.11 -16.56
CA ASP A 295 2.04 -1.96 -17.83
C ASP A 295 1.89 -0.56 -18.46
N GLU A 296 0.94 0.24 -17.99
CA GLU A 296 0.78 1.63 -18.43
C GLU A 296 1.60 2.63 -17.60
N LEU A 297 2.19 2.20 -16.47
CA LEU A 297 3.01 3.06 -15.60
C LEU A 297 4.45 3.14 -16.11
N GLY A 298 5.12 4.28 -15.85
CA GLY A 298 6.53 4.49 -16.19
C GLY A 298 6.81 4.73 -17.69
N LYS A 299 5.80 4.76 -18.55
CA LYS A 299 5.98 4.92 -20.02
C LYS A 299 6.25 6.37 -20.47
N GLY A 300 6.10 7.32 -19.60
CA GLY A 300 6.23 8.74 -19.93
C GLY A 300 7.09 9.55 -18.96
N THR A 301 7.83 8.90 -18.08
CA THR A 301 8.65 9.58 -17.10
C THR A 301 9.82 10.29 -17.81
N PRO A 302 9.95 11.63 -17.70
CA PRO A 302 11.18 12.30 -18.14
C PRO A 302 12.34 11.73 -17.33
N THR A 303 13.40 11.30 -18.00
CA THR A 303 14.65 10.94 -17.33
C THR A 303 15.08 12.12 -16.44
N PRO A 304 15.32 11.94 -15.12
CA PRO A 304 15.81 13.03 -14.28
C PRO A 304 17.16 13.48 -14.82
N GLY A 305 17.25 14.66 -15.42
CA GLY A 305 18.55 15.17 -15.85
C GLY A 305 18.62 15.98 -17.13
N MET A 306 17.52 16.35 -17.78
CA MET A 306 17.55 17.31 -18.88
C MET A 306 16.67 18.53 -18.56
N GLY A 307 17.13 19.35 -17.62
CA GLY A 307 16.69 20.74 -17.47
C GLY A 307 17.64 21.64 -18.25
N ASN A 308 17.14 22.39 -19.22
CA ASN A 308 17.80 23.52 -19.80
C ASN A 308 17.88 24.66 -18.78
#